data_72719f8a46b83780a1545c6897b6bb3c
#
_entry.id   72719f8a46b83780a1545c6897b6bb3c
#
_cell.length_a   1.000
_cell.length_b   1.000
_cell.length_c   1.000
_cell.angle_alpha   90.00
_cell.angle_beta   90.00
_cell.angle_gamma   90.00
#
_symmetry.space_group_name_H-M   'P 1'
#
loop_
_entity.id
_entity.type
_entity.pdbx_description
1 polymer ?
#
loop_
_entity_poly.entity_id
_entity_poly.type
_entity_poly.pdbx_seq_one_letter_code
_entity_poly.pdbx_strand_id
1 'polypeptide(L)'
;TSTTTGDGGMTPEEREASKTLVYQYLPSRYGMTPDQLRQADAIEVVVGQGAKPGGGGMLLGQKITDRVAAMRTLPAGIDQRSACRHPDWTGPDDLEIKIQELREITNWEKPIYVKVGATRTRYDVMLAVKAGADAVVVDGMQGGTAATQDIFIEDVGIPTLPAVRLAVDALRELNMHRKVQLIVSGGIRTGGDVAKALALGADAVSIGMASLMALNCNAPLYEDDYAALGTRPGDCHMCH
;
A
#
# COMPACT_ATOMS: atom_id res chain seq x y z
N THR A 1 -3.15 -5.44 15.74
CA THR A 1 -3.37 -5.38 14.29
C THR A 1 -3.84 -3.99 13.90
N SER A 2 -3.39 -3.49 12.77
CA SER A 2 -3.84 -2.25 12.16
C SER A 2 -4.46 -2.53 10.79
N THR A 3 -5.37 -1.68 10.38
CA THR A 3 -6.02 -1.71 9.07
C THR A 3 -5.47 -0.58 8.22
N THR A 4 -5.26 -0.82 6.93
CA THR A 4 -4.79 0.20 5.99
C THR A 4 -5.92 0.55 5.04
N THR A 5 -6.11 1.82 4.70
CA THR A 5 -7.22 2.29 3.85
C THR A 5 -7.20 1.75 2.41
N GLY A 6 -6.14 1.13 1.99
CA GLY A 6 -5.99 0.30 0.78
C GLY A 6 -6.32 0.91 -0.57
N ASP A 7 -7.44 1.54 -0.73
CA ASP A 7 -7.98 1.99 -2.02
C ASP A 7 -8.06 3.51 -2.20
N GLY A 8 -7.49 4.24 -1.26
CA GLY A 8 -7.58 5.71 -1.25
C GLY A 8 -8.90 6.21 -0.68
N GLY A 9 -8.81 7.24 0.10
CA GLY A 9 -9.91 7.75 0.91
C GLY A 9 -10.04 7.00 2.24
N MET A 10 -10.92 7.49 3.07
CA MET A 10 -11.28 6.89 4.36
C MET A 10 -12.76 7.19 4.60
N THR A 11 -13.55 6.16 4.80
CA THR A 11 -14.95 6.36 5.19
C THR A 11 -15.05 6.48 6.72
N PRO A 12 -16.09 7.15 7.25
CA PRO A 12 -16.35 7.19 8.69
C PRO A 12 -16.47 5.80 9.30
N GLU A 13 -17.10 4.86 8.60
CA GLU A 13 -17.30 3.48 9.03
C GLU A 13 -15.98 2.72 9.14
N GLU A 14 -15.06 2.91 8.19
CA GLU A 14 -13.71 2.32 8.26
C GLU A 14 -12.94 2.84 9.48
N ARG A 15 -13.03 4.13 9.75
CA ARG A 15 -12.38 4.73 10.91
C ARG A 15 -12.96 4.19 12.22
N GLU A 16 -14.27 4.10 12.32
CA GLU A 16 -14.96 3.59 13.51
C GLU A 16 -14.68 2.11 13.77
N ALA A 17 -14.71 1.29 12.71
CA ALA A 17 -14.45 -0.15 12.81
C ALA A 17 -12.97 -0.49 13.07
N SER A 18 -12.05 0.42 12.77
CA SER A 18 -10.61 0.17 12.88
C SER A 18 -10.08 0.52 14.28
N LYS A 19 -9.44 -0.44 14.95
CA LYS A 19 -8.72 -0.18 16.20
C LYS A 19 -7.51 0.73 15.97
N THR A 20 -6.79 0.50 14.88
CA THR A 20 -5.65 1.32 14.44
C THR A 20 -5.74 1.41 12.93
N LEU A 21 -5.79 2.62 12.40
CA LEU A 21 -5.95 2.88 10.97
C LEU A 21 -4.72 3.56 10.41
N VAL A 22 -4.14 2.95 9.37
CA VAL A 22 -3.05 3.53 8.57
C VAL A 22 -3.65 4.15 7.31
N TYR A 23 -3.50 5.45 7.13
CA TYR A 23 -3.99 6.15 5.94
C TYR A 23 -2.98 6.05 4.80
N GLN A 24 -3.38 5.53 3.64
CA GLN A 24 -2.53 5.50 2.45
C GLN A 24 -2.56 6.85 1.72
N TYR A 25 -1.42 7.53 1.74
CA TYR A 25 -1.18 8.76 0.99
C TYR A 25 -0.70 8.40 -0.43
N LEU A 26 -1.65 8.35 -1.36
CA LEU A 26 -1.46 7.89 -2.74
C LEU A 26 -1.14 9.05 -3.70
N PRO A 27 -0.49 8.79 -4.85
CA PRO A 27 -0.29 9.80 -5.90
C PRO A 27 -1.56 10.51 -6.34
N SER A 28 -2.68 9.80 -6.40
CA SER A 28 -3.98 10.33 -6.85
C SER A 28 -4.75 11.14 -5.81
N ARG A 29 -4.31 11.14 -4.56
CA ARG A 29 -4.95 11.80 -3.41
C ARG A 29 -6.37 11.34 -3.06
N TYR A 30 -7.22 11.00 -4.02
CA TYR A 30 -8.59 10.45 -3.86
C TYR A 30 -9.44 11.14 -2.77
N GLY A 31 -9.59 12.47 -2.86
CA GLY A 31 -10.37 13.21 -1.88
C GLY A 31 -9.73 13.35 -0.50
N MET A 32 -8.45 13.01 -0.35
CA MET A 32 -7.70 13.17 0.89
C MET A 32 -7.78 14.61 1.41
N THR A 33 -8.05 14.73 2.70
CA THR A 33 -8.07 16.02 3.41
C THR A 33 -7.10 15.98 4.60
N PRO A 34 -6.61 17.14 5.05
CA PRO A 34 -5.79 17.21 6.28
C PRO A 34 -6.50 16.61 7.51
N ASP A 35 -7.82 16.74 7.60
CA ASP A 35 -8.58 16.19 8.73
C ASP A 35 -8.60 14.67 8.73
N GLN A 36 -8.67 14.02 7.57
CA GLN A 36 -8.52 12.58 7.47
C GLN A 36 -7.13 12.11 7.91
N LEU A 37 -6.08 12.84 7.54
CA LEU A 37 -4.71 12.54 7.98
C LEU A 37 -4.58 12.65 9.51
N ARG A 38 -5.20 13.66 10.14
CA ARG A 38 -5.21 13.80 11.61
C ARG A 38 -6.01 12.70 12.31
N GLN A 39 -7.08 12.20 11.69
CA GLN A 39 -7.91 11.13 12.23
C GLN A 39 -7.24 9.74 12.14
N ALA A 40 -6.31 9.55 11.22
CA ALA A 40 -5.54 8.31 11.13
C ALA A 40 -4.56 8.14 12.30
N ASP A 41 -4.14 6.92 12.54
CA ASP A 41 -3.15 6.59 13.57
C ASP A 41 -1.72 6.59 13.00
N ALA A 42 -1.58 6.40 11.69
CA ALA A 42 -0.33 6.50 10.94
C ALA A 42 -0.62 6.91 9.49
N ILE A 43 0.39 7.42 8.78
CA ILE A 43 0.30 7.76 7.37
C ILE A 43 1.32 6.92 6.60
N GLU A 44 0.87 6.23 5.54
CA GLU A 44 1.74 5.48 4.63
C GLU A 44 1.86 6.21 3.29
N VAL A 45 3.00 6.82 3.02
CA VAL A 45 3.32 7.42 1.72
C VAL A 45 3.63 6.30 0.73
N VAL A 46 2.77 6.10 -0.25
CA VAL A 46 2.92 5.04 -1.25
C VAL A 46 3.73 5.56 -2.43
N VAL A 47 5.00 5.19 -2.49
CA VAL A 47 5.88 5.45 -3.66
C VAL A 47 5.63 4.42 -4.75
N GLY A 48 5.39 3.17 -4.34
CA GLY A 48 5.09 2.05 -5.22
C GLY A 48 4.57 0.85 -4.45
N GLN A 49 4.22 -0.20 -5.18
CA GLN A 49 3.77 -1.47 -4.61
C GLN A 49 4.27 -2.65 -5.44
N GLY A 50 4.28 -3.85 -4.86
CA GLY A 50 4.92 -5.03 -5.42
C GLY A 50 4.39 -5.46 -6.79
N ALA A 51 3.09 -5.37 -7.01
CA ALA A 51 2.47 -5.80 -8.27
C ALA A 51 2.74 -4.87 -9.46
N LYS A 52 3.09 -3.61 -9.21
CA LYS A 52 3.29 -2.61 -10.25
C LYS A 52 4.27 -1.52 -9.82
N PRO A 53 5.54 -1.86 -9.58
CA PRO A 53 6.55 -0.86 -9.21
C PRO A 53 6.69 0.20 -10.31
N GLY A 54 6.42 1.48 -9.98
CA GLY A 54 6.46 2.58 -10.95
C GLY A 54 5.23 2.68 -11.85
N GLY A 55 4.22 1.81 -11.68
CA GLY A 55 2.93 1.88 -12.36
C GLY A 55 1.87 2.56 -11.52
N GLY A 56 0.95 3.28 -12.16
CA GLY A 56 -0.26 3.79 -11.52
C GLY A 56 -1.38 2.74 -11.50
N GLY A 57 -2.41 2.99 -10.69
CA GLY A 57 -3.60 2.16 -10.67
C GLY A 57 -4.52 2.44 -11.86
N MET A 58 -5.37 1.48 -12.19
CA MET A 58 -6.48 1.65 -13.11
C MET A 58 -7.73 1.03 -12.51
N LEU A 59 -8.84 1.75 -12.54
CA LEU A 59 -10.15 1.26 -12.14
C LEU A 59 -11.12 1.55 -13.30
N LEU A 60 -11.70 0.48 -13.85
CA LEU A 60 -12.67 0.61 -14.94
C LEU A 60 -13.96 1.27 -14.44
N GLY A 61 -14.61 2.04 -15.28
CA GLY A 61 -15.84 2.78 -14.97
C GLY A 61 -16.94 1.89 -14.40
N GLN A 62 -17.09 0.67 -14.90
CA GLN A 62 -18.05 -0.31 -14.40
C GLN A 62 -17.84 -0.72 -12.93
N LYS A 63 -16.64 -0.52 -12.40
CA LYS A 63 -16.27 -0.77 -10.98
C LYS A 63 -16.38 0.50 -10.12
N ILE A 64 -16.59 1.66 -10.73
CA ILE A 64 -16.76 2.92 -10.01
C ILE A 64 -18.24 3.10 -9.71
N THR A 65 -18.70 2.39 -8.71
CA THR A 65 -20.05 2.52 -8.14
C THR A 65 -20.21 3.89 -7.46
N ASP A 66 -21.44 4.29 -7.15
CA ASP A 66 -21.71 5.56 -6.46
C ASP A 66 -20.94 5.66 -5.13
N ARG A 67 -20.77 4.54 -4.41
CA ARG A 67 -19.97 4.47 -3.17
C ARG A 67 -18.49 4.76 -3.44
N VAL A 68 -17.90 4.08 -4.42
CA VAL A 68 -16.49 4.29 -4.79
C VAL A 68 -16.27 5.72 -5.31
N ALA A 69 -17.21 6.22 -6.12
CA ALA A 69 -17.18 7.58 -6.62
C ALA A 69 -17.18 8.61 -5.49
N ALA A 70 -18.07 8.45 -4.51
CA ALA A 70 -18.14 9.33 -3.35
C ALA A 70 -16.88 9.24 -2.48
N MET A 71 -16.39 8.04 -2.19
CA MET A 71 -15.19 7.80 -1.37
C MET A 71 -13.93 8.42 -1.99
N ARG A 72 -13.78 8.29 -3.32
CA ARG A 72 -12.59 8.74 -4.06
C ARG A 72 -12.73 10.12 -4.69
N THR A 73 -13.91 10.76 -4.56
CA THR A 73 -14.24 12.02 -5.24
C THR A 73 -14.09 11.95 -6.76
N LEU A 74 -14.59 10.85 -7.36
CA LEU A 74 -14.54 10.56 -8.77
C LEU A 74 -15.94 10.61 -9.39
N PRO A 75 -16.05 10.89 -10.71
CA PRO A 75 -17.32 10.67 -11.42
C PRO A 75 -17.64 9.19 -11.51
N ALA A 76 -18.88 8.81 -11.21
CA ALA A 76 -19.34 7.43 -11.34
C ALA A 76 -19.33 6.97 -12.81
N GLY A 77 -19.04 5.71 -13.05
CA GLY A 77 -19.11 5.09 -14.36
C GLY A 77 -18.03 5.47 -15.37
N ILE A 78 -17.02 6.24 -14.97
CA ILE A 78 -15.93 6.68 -15.86
C ILE A 78 -14.61 6.05 -15.43
N ASP A 79 -13.86 5.49 -16.38
CA ASP A 79 -12.55 4.90 -16.13
C ASP A 79 -11.61 5.88 -15.44
N GLN A 80 -10.96 5.42 -14.38
CA GLN A 80 -9.99 6.20 -13.64
C GLN A 80 -8.58 5.60 -13.75
N ARG A 81 -7.61 6.44 -14.04
CA ARG A 81 -6.18 6.11 -13.98
C ARG A 81 -5.49 6.96 -12.94
N SER A 82 -4.75 6.32 -12.06
CA SER A 82 -3.90 7.01 -11.11
C SER A 82 -2.59 7.47 -11.76
N ALA A 83 -2.04 8.57 -11.26
CA ALA A 83 -0.68 8.95 -11.58
C ALA A 83 0.32 7.88 -11.12
N CYS A 84 1.39 7.69 -11.90
CA CYS A 84 2.49 6.78 -11.54
C CYS A 84 3.41 7.38 -10.47
N ARG A 85 3.36 8.70 -10.30
CA ARG A 85 4.21 9.46 -9.37
C ARG A 85 3.36 10.46 -8.60
N HIS A 86 3.84 10.81 -7.43
CA HIS A 86 3.28 11.94 -6.69
C HIS A 86 3.43 13.22 -7.49
N PRO A 87 2.39 14.07 -7.60
CA PRO A 87 2.43 15.26 -8.47
C PRO A 87 3.27 16.40 -7.90
N ASP A 88 3.54 16.39 -6.61
CA ASP A 88 4.10 17.48 -5.84
C ASP A 88 5.54 17.23 -5.34
N TRP A 89 6.13 16.09 -5.71
CA TRP A 89 7.52 15.80 -5.43
C TRP A 89 8.10 14.75 -6.39
N THR A 90 9.41 14.75 -6.61
CA THR A 90 10.07 13.91 -7.62
C THR A 90 11.32 13.17 -7.14
N GLY A 91 11.99 13.65 -6.11
CA GLY A 91 13.24 13.11 -5.61
C GLY A 91 13.23 12.83 -4.11
N PRO A 92 14.30 12.25 -3.57
CA PRO A 92 14.40 11.93 -2.15
C PRO A 92 14.41 13.17 -1.25
N ASP A 93 14.97 14.28 -1.71
CA ASP A 93 14.97 15.54 -0.96
C ASP A 93 13.57 16.13 -0.87
N ASP A 94 12.79 16.04 -1.96
CA ASP A 94 11.37 16.41 -1.95
C ASP A 94 10.54 15.48 -1.06
N LEU A 95 10.89 14.19 -0.99
CA LEU A 95 10.23 13.24 -0.09
C LEU A 95 10.46 13.63 1.38
N GLU A 96 11.66 14.08 1.74
CA GLU A 96 11.95 14.60 3.07
C GLU A 96 11.04 15.80 3.38
N ILE A 97 10.93 16.78 2.47
CA ILE A 97 10.04 17.94 2.61
C ILE A 97 8.58 17.47 2.78
N LYS A 98 8.14 16.49 1.99
CA LYS A 98 6.78 15.94 2.09
C LYS A 98 6.53 15.26 3.43
N ILE A 99 7.49 14.51 3.96
CA ILE A 99 7.38 13.89 5.29
C ILE A 99 7.28 14.98 6.37
N GLN A 100 8.05 16.05 6.29
CA GLN A 100 7.95 17.18 7.21
C GLN A 100 6.56 17.85 7.13
N GLU A 101 6.04 18.08 5.92
CA GLU A 101 4.68 18.61 5.72
C GLU A 101 3.61 17.72 6.37
N LEU A 102 3.70 16.39 6.20
CA LEU A 102 2.78 15.45 6.83
C LEU A 102 2.89 15.47 8.36
N ARG A 103 4.09 15.62 8.91
CA ARG A 103 4.30 15.79 10.35
C ARG A 103 3.66 17.07 10.87
N GLU A 104 3.84 18.21 10.17
CA GLU A 104 3.19 19.47 10.53
C GLU A 104 1.66 19.36 10.49
N ILE A 105 1.10 18.74 9.45
CA ILE A 105 -0.36 18.51 9.34
C ILE A 105 -0.88 17.73 10.55
N THR A 106 -0.11 16.80 11.07
CA THR A 106 -0.51 15.92 12.18
C THR A 106 0.07 16.34 13.54
N ASN A 107 0.58 17.56 13.66
CA ASN A 107 1.21 18.10 14.88
C ASN A 107 2.33 17.19 15.42
N TRP A 108 3.05 16.49 14.55
CA TRP A 108 4.12 15.54 14.91
C TRP A 108 3.67 14.33 15.75
N GLU A 109 2.38 14.04 15.76
CA GLU A 109 1.81 12.96 16.59
C GLU A 109 1.74 11.62 15.86
N LYS A 110 1.79 11.63 14.52
CA LYS A 110 1.56 10.42 13.72
C LYS A 110 2.86 9.92 13.07
N PRO A 111 3.16 8.61 13.17
CA PRO A 111 4.28 8.03 12.46
C PRO A 111 4.03 8.04 10.95
N ILE A 112 5.11 8.28 10.19
CA ILE A 112 5.09 8.31 8.73
C ILE A 112 5.81 7.08 8.20
N TYR A 113 5.07 6.25 7.46
CA TYR A 113 5.61 5.09 6.75
C TYR A 113 5.88 5.45 5.29
N VAL A 114 6.87 4.82 4.68
CA VAL A 114 7.12 4.91 3.24
C VAL A 114 7.04 3.51 2.65
N LYS A 115 6.11 3.32 1.71
CA LYS A 115 5.94 2.05 1.00
C LYS A 115 6.60 2.08 -0.36
N VAL A 116 7.42 1.06 -0.63
CA VAL A 116 8.12 0.86 -1.90
C VAL A 116 7.86 -0.53 -2.46
N GLY A 117 7.77 -0.66 -3.77
CA GLY A 117 7.80 -1.97 -4.43
C GLY A 117 9.22 -2.53 -4.41
N ALA A 118 9.34 -3.84 -4.20
CA ALA A 118 10.64 -4.51 -4.17
C ALA A 118 11.27 -4.57 -5.56
N THR A 119 12.09 -3.59 -5.89
CA THR A 119 12.89 -3.51 -7.12
C THR A 119 14.35 -3.25 -6.77
N ARG A 120 14.75 -2.01 -6.56
CA ARG A 120 16.06 -1.61 -6.04
C ARG A 120 16.02 -1.54 -4.50
N THR A 121 15.46 -2.55 -3.88
CA THR A 121 15.02 -2.58 -2.48
C THR A 121 16.03 -1.95 -1.51
N ARG A 122 17.31 -2.32 -1.61
CA ARG A 122 18.35 -1.77 -0.73
C ARG A 122 18.42 -0.24 -0.81
N TYR A 123 18.48 0.31 -2.01
CA TYR A 123 18.64 1.75 -2.22
C TYR A 123 17.36 2.51 -1.87
N ASP A 124 16.21 1.97 -2.23
CA ASP A 124 14.92 2.61 -1.97
C ASP A 124 14.61 2.65 -0.46
N VAL A 125 14.97 1.60 0.29
CA VAL A 125 14.92 1.58 1.75
C VAL A 125 15.86 2.64 2.35
N MET A 126 17.09 2.74 1.86
CA MET A 126 18.06 3.76 2.32
C MET A 126 17.55 5.18 2.08
N LEU A 127 16.94 5.44 0.92
CA LEU A 127 16.37 6.75 0.59
C LEU A 127 15.16 7.08 1.49
N ALA A 128 14.25 6.13 1.71
CA ALA A 128 13.11 6.32 2.60
C ALA A 128 13.55 6.64 4.05
N VAL A 129 14.55 5.92 4.54
CA VAL A 129 15.11 6.15 5.88
C VAL A 129 15.77 7.53 5.99
N LYS A 130 16.55 7.92 4.98
CA LYS A 130 17.21 9.24 4.95
C LYS A 130 16.22 10.38 4.84
N ALA A 131 15.11 10.17 4.15
CA ALA A 131 14.01 11.13 4.07
C ALA A 131 13.20 11.25 5.38
N GLY A 132 13.50 10.42 6.39
CA GLY A 132 12.90 10.53 7.72
C GLY A 132 11.71 9.60 7.98
N ALA A 133 11.55 8.50 7.25
CA ALA A 133 10.49 7.52 7.52
C ALA A 133 10.68 6.86 8.90
N ASP A 134 9.58 6.68 9.65
CA ASP A 134 9.54 5.92 10.91
C ASP A 134 9.44 4.42 10.66
N ALA A 135 8.82 4.04 9.55
CA ALA A 135 8.77 2.67 9.06
C ALA A 135 8.91 2.61 7.54
N VAL A 136 9.51 1.56 7.03
CA VAL A 136 9.54 1.26 5.60
C VAL A 136 8.73 0.01 5.34
N VAL A 137 7.80 0.11 4.38
CA VAL A 137 6.99 -1.03 3.91
C VAL A 137 7.56 -1.50 2.58
N VAL A 138 8.10 -2.71 2.56
CA VAL A 138 8.64 -3.35 1.36
C VAL A 138 7.64 -4.35 0.83
N ASP A 139 7.13 -4.10 -0.37
CA ASP A 139 6.11 -4.92 -1.01
C ASP A 139 6.73 -5.75 -2.15
N GLY A 140 6.83 -7.06 -1.96
CA GLY A 140 7.40 -7.98 -2.94
C GLY A 140 6.51 -8.17 -4.17
N MET A 141 7.07 -8.71 -5.26
CA MET A 141 6.36 -8.91 -6.53
C MET A 141 5.11 -9.80 -6.43
N GLN A 142 4.98 -10.61 -5.38
CA GLN A 142 3.76 -11.38 -5.12
C GLN A 142 2.63 -10.54 -4.50
N GLY A 143 2.88 -9.25 -4.18
CA GLY A 143 1.87 -8.32 -3.73
C GLY A 143 0.90 -8.01 -4.87
N GLY A 144 -0.25 -8.69 -4.87
CA GLY A 144 -1.17 -8.70 -5.98
C GLY A 144 -2.10 -7.50 -6.02
N THR A 145 -2.29 -7.00 -7.23
CA THR A 145 -3.50 -6.32 -7.67
C THR A 145 -3.76 -6.80 -9.09
N ALA A 146 -4.98 -7.23 -9.40
CA ALA A 146 -5.28 -7.69 -10.75
C ALA A 146 -5.35 -6.53 -11.77
N ALA A 147 -5.29 -5.28 -11.31
CA ALA A 147 -5.29 -4.08 -12.15
C ALA A 147 -3.87 -3.66 -12.56
N THR A 148 -3.08 -4.58 -13.10
CA THR A 148 -1.73 -4.30 -13.60
C THR A 148 -1.48 -4.95 -14.95
N GLN A 149 -0.48 -4.46 -15.66
CA GLN A 149 -0.06 -4.98 -16.97
C GLN A 149 0.81 -6.21 -16.77
N ASP A 150 0.77 -7.14 -17.74
CA ASP A 150 1.51 -8.41 -17.69
C ASP A 150 3.01 -8.21 -17.46
N ILE A 151 3.60 -7.20 -18.08
CA ILE A 151 5.03 -6.88 -17.91
C ILE A 151 5.42 -6.59 -16.46
N PHE A 152 4.51 -6.02 -15.65
CA PHE A 152 4.79 -5.81 -14.23
C PHE A 152 4.71 -7.10 -13.42
N ILE A 153 3.87 -8.04 -13.85
CA ILE A 153 3.70 -9.32 -13.16
C ILE A 153 4.91 -10.21 -13.40
N GLU A 154 5.38 -10.28 -14.65
CA GLU A 154 6.40 -11.25 -15.09
C GLU A 154 7.82 -10.71 -14.98
N ASP A 155 8.03 -9.42 -15.29
CA ASP A 155 9.36 -8.90 -15.58
C ASP A 155 9.86 -7.84 -14.59
N VAL A 156 9.02 -7.36 -13.66
CA VAL A 156 9.39 -6.27 -12.76
C VAL A 156 9.22 -6.68 -11.30
N GLY A 157 10.22 -6.33 -10.51
CA GLY A 157 10.23 -6.63 -9.08
C GLY A 157 10.98 -7.91 -8.73
N ILE A 158 11.13 -8.11 -7.44
CA ILE A 158 11.75 -9.30 -6.86
C ILE A 158 10.84 -9.93 -5.82
N PRO A 159 10.97 -11.24 -5.56
CA PRO A 159 10.18 -11.93 -4.54
C PRO A 159 10.37 -11.34 -3.14
N THR A 160 9.34 -11.46 -2.31
CA THR A 160 9.29 -10.87 -0.97
C THR A 160 10.43 -11.33 -0.07
N LEU A 161 10.71 -12.64 0.03
CA LEU A 161 11.72 -13.14 0.97
C LEU A 161 13.15 -12.63 0.67
N PRO A 162 13.64 -12.64 -0.59
CA PRO A 162 14.90 -11.97 -0.92
C PRO A 162 14.89 -10.47 -0.64
N ALA A 163 13.76 -9.79 -0.87
CA ALA A 163 13.63 -8.36 -0.60
C ALA A 163 13.79 -8.03 0.88
N VAL A 164 13.28 -8.87 1.80
CA VAL A 164 13.48 -8.69 3.25
C VAL A 164 14.96 -8.61 3.59
N ARG A 165 15.77 -9.51 3.03
CA ARG A 165 17.20 -9.54 3.32
C ARG A 165 17.91 -8.26 2.85
N LEU A 166 17.60 -7.80 1.63
CA LEU A 166 18.16 -6.57 1.08
C LEU A 166 17.77 -5.34 1.91
N ALA A 167 16.52 -5.29 2.41
CA ALA A 167 16.04 -4.22 3.28
C ALA A 167 16.76 -4.23 4.64
N VAL A 168 16.91 -5.40 5.26
CA VAL A 168 17.62 -5.54 6.54
C VAL A 168 19.09 -5.13 6.41
N ASP A 169 19.76 -5.50 5.32
CA ASP A 169 21.15 -5.12 5.08
C ASP A 169 21.29 -3.60 4.89
N ALA A 170 20.33 -2.95 4.20
CA ALA A 170 20.25 -1.50 4.08
C ALA A 170 20.11 -0.81 5.44
N LEU A 171 19.18 -1.30 6.27
CA LEU A 171 18.94 -0.76 7.61
C LEU A 171 20.18 -0.94 8.52
N ARG A 172 20.87 -2.07 8.43
CA ARG A 172 22.12 -2.31 9.19
C ARG A 172 23.24 -1.40 8.78
N GLU A 173 23.41 -1.19 7.47
CA GLU A 173 24.42 -0.27 6.94
C GLU A 173 24.23 1.17 7.44
N LEU A 174 22.97 1.59 7.57
CA LEU A 174 22.62 2.90 8.13
C LEU A 174 22.61 2.94 9.67
N ASN A 175 22.88 1.84 10.36
CA ASN A 175 22.71 1.69 11.80
C ASN A 175 21.28 2.00 12.29
N MET A 176 20.29 1.72 11.46
CA MET A 176 18.87 2.00 11.71
C MET A 176 18.02 0.73 11.88
N HIS A 177 18.62 -0.46 11.77
CA HIS A 177 17.91 -1.72 12.02
C HIS A 177 17.29 -1.73 13.44
N ARG A 178 16.01 -2.04 13.53
CA ARG A 178 15.18 -1.99 14.75
C ARG A 178 14.91 -0.58 15.30
N LYS A 179 15.46 0.48 14.70
CA LYS A 179 15.11 1.87 15.01
C LYS A 179 14.05 2.39 14.04
N VAL A 180 14.23 2.12 12.73
CA VAL A 180 13.19 2.24 11.72
C VAL A 180 12.57 0.87 11.56
N GLN A 181 11.24 0.79 11.64
CA GLN A 181 10.52 -0.48 11.55
C GLN A 181 10.48 -0.98 10.10
N LEU A 182 10.70 -2.26 9.89
CA LEU A 182 10.56 -2.93 8.60
C LEU A 182 9.26 -3.71 8.55
N ILE A 183 8.33 -3.27 7.72
CA ILE A 183 7.07 -3.97 7.44
C ILE A 183 7.20 -4.62 6.07
N VAL A 184 6.76 -5.85 5.94
CA VAL A 184 6.90 -6.62 4.70
C VAL A 184 5.54 -7.08 4.21
N SER A 185 5.28 -6.92 2.92
CA SER A 185 4.06 -7.38 2.26
C SER A 185 4.38 -8.10 0.95
N GLY A 186 3.35 -8.71 0.38
CA GLY A 186 3.45 -9.46 -0.87
C GLY A 186 3.55 -10.96 -0.66
N GLY A 187 2.44 -11.69 -0.95
CA GLY A 187 2.40 -13.14 -0.89
C GLY A 187 2.41 -13.76 0.52
N ILE A 188 2.16 -12.99 1.55
CA ILE A 188 2.00 -13.51 2.91
C ILE A 188 0.63 -14.16 3.04
N ARG A 189 0.59 -15.49 3.19
CA ARG A 189 -0.64 -16.30 3.17
C ARG A 189 -0.83 -17.15 4.40
N THR A 190 0.24 -17.56 5.03
CA THR A 190 0.23 -18.52 6.15
C THR A 190 1.05 -18.02 7.31
N GLY A 191 0.83 -18.57 8.50
CA GLY A 191 1.68 -18.31 9.66
C GLY A 191 3.15 -18.67 9.43
N GLY A 192 3.42 -19.65 8.56
CA GLY A 192 4.78 -19.99 8.14
C GLY A 192 5.46 -18.88 7.35
N ASP A 193 4.72 -18.17 6.49
CA ASP A 193 5.24 -17.03 5.75
C ASP A 193 5.56 -15.86 6.70
N VAL A 194 4.68 -15.62 7.67
CA VAL A 194 4.91 -14.63 8.74
C VAL A 194 6.18 -14.97 9.51
N ALA A 195 6.32 -16.21 9.97
CA ALA A 195 7.49 -16.65 10.74
C ALA A 195 8.79 -16.49 9.95
N LYS A 196 8.78 -16.81 8.64
CA LYS A 196 9.95 -16.63 7.75
C LYS A 196 10.32 -15.15 7.61
N ALA A 197 9.34 -14.28 7.37
CA ALA A 197 9.60 -12.84 7.25
C ALA A 197 10.23 -12.26 8.52
N LEU A 198 9.67 -12.59 9.69
CA LEU A 198 10.20 -12.16 10.99
C LEU A 198 11.59 -12.74 11.27
N ALA A 199 11.82 -14.02 10.96
CA ALA A 199 13.12 -14.65 11.12
C ALA A 199 14.21 -14.04 10.24
N LEU A 200 13.84 -13.53 9.05
CA LEU A 200 14.74 -12.80 8.15
C LEU A 200 15.02 -11.37 8.61
N GLY A 201 14.27 -10.85 9.57
CA GLY A 201 14.53 -9.57 10.21
C GLY A 201 13.46 -8.50 10.00
N ALA A 202 12.30 -8.83 9.44
CA ALA A 202 11.15 -7.93 9.45
C ALA A 202 10.63 -7.72 10.88
N ASP A 203 10.01 -6.58 11.14
CA ASP A 203 9.35 -6.26 12.42
C ASP A 203 7.86 -6.60 12.38
N ALA A 204 7.25 -6.50 11.20
CA ALA A 204 5.85 -6.81 10.98
C ALA A 204 5.60 -7.26 9.53
N VAL A 205 4.40 -7.79 9.28
CA VAL A 205 3.93 -8.15 7.95
C VAL A 205 2.58 -7.50 7.66
N SER A 206 2.33 -7.21 6.39
CA SER A 206 1.04 -6.77 5.90
C SER A 206 0.40 -7.88 5.06
N ILE A 207 -0.88 -8.14 5.28
CA ILE A 207 -1.63 -9.25 4.66
C ILE A 207 -2.84 -8.64 3.96
N GLY A 208 -2.92 -8.81 2.65
CA GLY A 208 -4.05 -8.35 1.84
C GLY A 208 -4.93 -9.50 1.36
N MET A 209 -4.55 -10.11 0.26
CA MET A 209 -5.33 -11.12 -0.45
C MET A 209 -5.76 -12.30 0.44
N ALA A 210 -4.91 -12.80 1.32
CA ALA A 210 -5.26 -13.90 2.21
C ALA A 210 -6.40 -13.54 3.18
N SER A 211 -6.47 -12.29 3.62
CA SER A 211 -7.57 -11.80 4.46
C SER A 211 -8.88 -11.72 3.66
N LEU A 212 -8.83 -11.24 2.41
CA LEU A 212 -9.99 -11.19 1.52
C LEU A 212 -10.52 -12.60 1.22
N MET A 213 -9.64 -13.56 0.95
CA MET A 213 -10.04 -14.95 0.75
C MET A 213 -10.68 -15.55 2.01
N ALA A 214 -10.16 -15.23 3.18
CA ALA A 214 -10.73 -15.66 4.46
C ALA A 214 -12.14 -15.06 4.72
N LEU A 215 -12.45 -13.93 4.11
CA LEU A 215 -13.77 -13.30 4.11
C LEU A 215 -14.69 -13.83 2.98
N ASN A 216 -14.33 -14.95 2.35
CA ASN A 216 -15.04 -15.56 1.22
C ASN A 216 -15.14 -14.67 -0.04
N CYS A 217 -14.17 -13.80 -0.28
CA CYS A 217 -14.12 -12.99 -1.49
C CYS A 217 -14.10 -13.84 -2.78
N ASN A 218 -13.67 -15.10 -2.70
CA ASN A 218 -13.64 -16.07 -3.79
C ASN A 218 -14.76 -17.11 -3.73
N ALA A 219 -15.85 -16.84 -3.03
CA ALA A 219 -16.95 -17.78 -2.93
C ALA A 219 -17.60 -18.04 -4.30
N PRO A 220 -17.98 -19.30 -4.63
CA PRO A 220 -18.56 -19.65 -5.92
C PRO A 220 -19.82 -18.85 -6.29
N LEU A 221 -20.56 -18.38 -5.29
CA LEU A 221 -21.77 -17.57 -5.51
C LEU A 221 -21.51 -16.23 -6.24
N TYR A 222 -20.25 -15.77 -6.32
CA TYR A 222 -19.85 -14.53 -7.01
C TYR A 222 -19.25 -14.76 -8.40
N GLU A 223 -19.18 -16.01 -8.89
CA GLU A 223 -18.52 -16.32 -10.17
C GLU A 223 -19.16 -15.58 -11.35
N ASP A 224 -20.51 -15.53 -11.40
CA ASP A 224 -21.22 -14.82 -12.46
C ASP A 224 -21.00 -13.30 -12.37
N ASP A 225 -20.95 -12.74 -11.17
CA ASP A 225 -20.67 -11.32 -10.94
C ASP A 225 -19.25 -10.95 -11.39
N TYR A 226 -18.27 -11.78 -11.05
CA TYR A 226 -16.90 -11.58 -11.50
C TYR A 226 -16.78 -11.67 -13.03
N ALA A 227 -17.47 -12.64 -13.65
CA ALA A 227 -17.48 -12.77 -15.10
C ALA A 227 -18.14 -11.56 -15.78
N ALA A 228 -19.27 -11.10 -15.25
CA ALA A 228 -19.98 -9.93 -15.78
C ALA A 228 -19.16 -8.63 -15.68
N LEU A 229 -18.38 -8.48 -14.60
CA LEU A 229 -17.50 -7.32 -14.39
C LEU A 229 -16.15 -7.46 -15.05
N GLY A 230 -15.78 -8.62 -15.61
CA GLY A 230 -14.46 -8.90 -16.14
C GLY A 230 -13.37 -8.77 -15.09
N THR A 231 -13.61 -9.24 -13.87
CA THR A 231 -12.75 -9.04 -12.72
C THR A 231 -12.45 -10.34 -11.96
N ARG A 232 -11.79 -10.27 -10.83
CA ARG A 232 -11.38 -11.41 -9.99
C ARG A 232 -11.67 -11.15 -8.52
N PRO A 233 -11.68 -12.20 -7.67
CA PRO A 233 -11.76 -12.04 -6.23
C PRO A 233 -10.69 -11.07 -5.69
N GLY A 234 -11.08 -10.21 -4.75
CA GLY A 234 -10.22 -9.20 -4.15
C GLY A 234 -10.00 -7.93 -4.97
N ASP A 235 -10.61 -7.84 -6.15
CA ASP A 235 -10.35 -6.79 -7.14
C ASP A 235 -11.62 -6.07 -7.63
N CYS A 236 -12.78 -6.61 -7.29
CA CYS A 236 -14.03 -6.20 -7.92
C CYS A 236 -14.76 -5.05 -7.22
N HIS A 237 -14.38 -4.65 -6.03
CA HIS A 237 -15.09 -3.66 -5.18
C HIS A 237 -16.59 -3.99 -4.97
N MET A 238 -16.94 -5.27 -5.03
CA MET A 238 -18.33 -5.71 -4.83
C MET A 238 -18.68 -5.90 -3.35
N CYS A 239 -17.69 -6.19 -2.52
CA CYS A 239 -17.90 -6.36 -1.08
C CYS A 239 -18.01 -4.98 -0.40
N HIS A 240 -19.13 -4.74 0.18
CA HIS A 240 -19.48 -3.49 0.87
C HIS A 240 -19.76 -3.74 2.35
#